data_2d2f35b21f9a0b59f665dab7a3d3bf69
#
_entry.id   2d2f35b21f9a0b59f665dab7a3d3bf69
#
_cell.length_a   1.000
_cell.length_b   1.000
_cell.length_c   1.000
_cell.angle_alpha   90.00
_cell.angle_beta   90.00
_cell.angle_gamma   90.00
#
_symmetry.space_group_name_H-M   'P 1'
#
loop_
_entity.id
_entity.type
_entity.pdbx_description
1 polymer ?
#
loop_
_entity_poly.entity_id
_entity_poly.type
_entity_poly.pdbx_seq_one_letter_code
_entity_poly.pdbx_strand_id
1 'polypeptide(L)'
;MNVAIYTLGCKVNQYETAAMEQELTARGHVLVPFDGPADAYIINTCTVTAVSDKKSRNTIRRAQRRCPHAVVAVCGCYGQTDPEAVAALGVDLVSGTGGRMAFLDQLEQIAQEKRVDQPRHTAVTVDEALRRRSFEVLHAGNMEGRTRAYLKVEDGCVNFCAYCII
;
A
#
# COMPACT_ATOMS: atom_id res chain seq x y z
N MET A 1 -17.02 -3.80 0.42
CA MET A 1 -16.65 -2.73 -0.53
C MET A 1 -15.83 -3.28 -1.69
N ASN A 2 -15.83 -2.57 -2.83
CA ASN A 2 -14.98 -2.86 -3.96
C ASN A 2 -13.60 -2.22 -3.73
N VAL A 3 -12.54 -3.02 -3.75
CA VAL A 3 -11.16 -2.56 -3.50
C VAL A 3 -10.30 -2.84 -4.72
N ALA A 4 -9.58 -1.83 -5.18
CA ALA A 4 -8.62 -1.94 -6.26
C ALA A 4 -7.19 -1.76 -5.72
N ILE A 5 -6.29 -2.65 -6.08
CA ILE A 5 -4.89 -2.58 -5.65
C ILE A 5 -3.97 -2.39 -6.85
N TYR A 6 -2.98 -1.53 -6.70
CA TYR A 6 -1.91 -1.35 -7.68
C TYR A 6 -0.55 -1.47 -7.01
N THR A 7 0.29 -2.36 -7.54
CA THR A 7 1.62 -2.64 -6.99
C THR A 7 2.70 -2.08 -7.88
N LEU A 8 3.55 -1.27 -7.29
CA LEU A 8 4.80 -0.80 -7.88
C LEU A 8 5.96 -1.45 -7.11
N GLY A 9 7.07 -1.70 -7.80
CA GLY A 9 8.32 -2.08 -7.16
C GLY A 9 8.71 -3.54 -7.29
N CYS A 10 9.21 -4.12 -6.20
CA CYS A 10 9.93 -5.38 -6.18
C CYS A 10 9.03 -6.59 -5.84
N LYS A 11 9.65 -7.76 -5.72
CA LYS A 11 8.96 -9.00 -5.35
C LYS A 11 8.36 -8.95 -3.95
N VAL A 12 8.97 -8.20 -3.02
CA VAL A 12 8.43 -8.00 -1.66
C VAL A 12 7.09 -7.29 -1.74
N ASN A 13 7.01 -6.16 -2.48
CA ASN A 13 5.74 -5.45 -2.66
C ASN A 13 4.67 -6.35 -3.30
N GLN A 14 5.05 -7.21 -4.24
CA GLN A 14 4.13 -8.16 -4.86
C GLN A 14 3.62 -9.21 -3.87
N TYR A 15 4.49 -9.73 -3.01
CA TYR A 15 4.12 -10.66 -1.95
C TYR A 15 3.17 -10.01 -0.93
N GLU A 16 3.50 -8.81 -0.46
CA GLU A 16 2.67 -8.05 0.47
C GLU A 16 1.29 -7.71 -0.13
N THR A 17 1.26 -7.37 -1.42
CA THR A 17 -0.01 -7.15 -2.12
C THR A 17 -0.85 -8.41 -2.16
N ALA A 18 -0.27 -9.55 -2.51
CA ALA A 18 -1.01 -10.82 -2.54
C ALA A 18 -1.58 -11.19 -1.15
N ALA A 19 -0.83 -10.89 -0.08
CA ALA A 19 -1.31 -11.09 1.28
C ALA A 19 -2.48 -10.15 1.62
N MET A 20 -2.41 -8.86 1.24
CA MET A 20 -3.51 -7.91 1.41
C MET A 20 -4.75 -8.30 0.60
N GLU A 21 -4.57 -8.78 -0.63
CA GLU A 21 -5.66 -9.27 -1.49
C GLU A 21 -6.38 -10.45 -0.86
N GLN A 22 -5.62 -11.40 -0.32
CA GLN A 22 -6.20 -12.56 0.38
C GLN A 22 -6.98 -12.13 1.62
N GLU A 23 -6.40 -11.26 2.44
CA GLU A 23 -7.03 -10.77 3.67
C GLU A 23 -8.32 -9.98 3.36
N LEU A 24 -8.27 -9.07 2.40
CA LEU A 24 -9.46 -8.32 1.97
C LEU A 24 -10.58 -9.24 1.49
N THR A 25 -10.23 -10.29 0.74
CA THR A 25 -11.21 -11.29 0.28
C THR A 25 -11.80 -12.06 1.47
N ALA A 26 -10.96 -12.45 2.45
CA ALA A 26 -11.41 -13.13 3.67
C ALA A 26 -12.34 -12.25 4.52
N ARG A 27 -12.14 -10.92 4.51
CA ARG A 27 -13.01 -9.94 5.16
C ARG A 27 -14.30 -9.64 4.37
N GLY A 28 -14.51 -10.28 3.21
CA GLY A 28 -15.70 -10.14 2.38
C GLY A 28 -15.68 -8.93 1.45
N HIS A 29 -14.52 -8.36 1.17
CA HIS A 29 -14.37 -7.33 0.13
C HIS A 29 -14.22 -7.97 -1.25
N VAL A 30 -14.56 -7.20 -2.28
CA VAL A 30 -14.45 -7.62 -3.68
C VAL A 30 -13.26 -6.92 -4.31
N LEU A 31 -12.31 -7.70 -4.84
CA LEU A 31 -11.20 -7.16 -5.60
C LEU A 31 -11.65 -6.82 -7.01
N VAL A 32 -11.38 -5.59 -7.43
CA VAL A 32 -11.75 -5.08 -8.76
C VAL A 32 -10.52 -4.58 -9.51
N PRO A 33 -10.56 -4.57 -10.86
CA PRO A 33 -9.46 -4.02 -11.65
C PRO A 33 -9.17 -2.57 -11.28
N PHE A 34 -7.89 -2.20 -11.19
CA PHE A 34 -7.47 -0.84 -10.82
C PHE A 34 -7.98 0.23 -11.79
N ASP A 35 -8.23 -0.15 -13.03
CA ASP A 35 -8.77 0.74 -14.05
C ASP A 35 -10.31 0.84 -14.04
N GLY A 36 -10.98 0.13 -13.13
CA GLY A 36 -12.41 0.20 -12.86
C GLY A 36 -12.77 1.15 -11.70
N PRO A 37 -14.07 1.39 -11.48
CA PRO A 37 -14.55 2.08 -10.31
C PRO A 37 -14.36 1.21 -9.06
N ALA A 38 -13.97 1.85 -7.94
CA ALA A 38 -13.78 1.19 -6.65
C ALA A 38 -14.18 2.13 -5.51
N ASP A 39 -14.51 1.54 -4.35
CA ASP A 39 -14.77 2.28 -3.12
C ASP A 39 -13.45 2.69 -2.45
N ALA A 40 -12.42 1.87 -2.61
CA ALA A 40 -11.08 2.14 -2.12
C ALA A 40 -9.99 1.73 -3.13
N TYR A 41 -8.95 2.53 -3.22
CA TYR A 41 -7.73 2.26 -4.00
C TYR A 41 -6.54 2.15 -3.06
N ILE A 42 -5.85 1.02 -3.11
CA ILE A 42 -4.58 0.80 -2.42
C ILE A 42 -3.44 0.90 -3.43
N ILE A 43 -2.45 1.73 -3.16
CA ILE A 43 -1.25 1.85 -3.98
C ILE A 43 -0.04 1.43 -3.13
N ASN A 44 0.47 0.22 -3.40
CA ASN A 44 1.72 -0.26 -2.80
C ASN A 44 2.89 0.27 -3.61
N THR A 45 3.61 1.23 -3.04
CA THR A 45 4.55 2.10 -3.74
C THR A 45 6.01 1.64 -3.64
N CYS A 46 6.82 2.13 -4.57
CA CYS A 46 8.26 1.97 -4.58
C CYS A 46 8.94 3.32 -4.77
N THR A 47 10.13 3.48 -4.17
CA THR A 47 10.96 4.70 -4.25
C THR A 47 12.42 4.42 -4.56
N VAL A 48 12.76 3.19 -5.00
CA VAL A 48 14.15 2.79 -5.28
C VAL A 48 14.80 3.61 -6.42
N THR A 49 13.99 4.25 -7.25
CA THR A 49 14.45 5.14 -8.32
C THR A 49 13.53 6.36 -8.47
N ALA A 50 14.06 7.48 -8.95
CA ALA A 50 13.26 8.67 -9.28
C ALA A 50 12.12 8.38 -10.29
N VAL A 51 12.32 7.39 -11.17
CA VAL A 51 11.28 6.93 -12.09
C VAL A 51 10.14 6.24 -11.32
N SER A 52 10.47 5.49 -10.27
CA SER A 52 9.47 4.84 -9.40
C SER A 52 8.65 5.86 -8.64
N ASP A 53 9.27 6.92 -8.12
CA ASP A 53 8.55 8.01 -7.46
C ASP A 53 7.56 8.70 -8.39
N LYS A 54 8.01 9.02 -9.62
CA LYS A 54 7.13 9.62 -10.63
C LYS A 54 5.95 8.69 -10.96
N LYS A 55 6.21 7.39 -11.11
CA LYS A 55 5.15 6.39 -11.35
C LYS A 55 4.17 6.31 -10.17
N SER A 56 4.68 6.29 -8.94
CA SER A 56 3.87 6.28 -7.72
C SER A 56 2.94 7.49 -7.68
N ARG A 57 3.46 8.70 -7.84
CA ARG A 57 2.65 9.94 -7.87
C ARG A 57 1.60 9.93 -8.98
N ASN A 58 1.96 9.48 -10.19
CA ASN A 58 1.02 9.39 -11.31
C ASN A 58 -0.10 8.39 -11.06
N THR A 59 0.22 7.24 -10.44
CA THR A 59 -0.77 6.21 -10.10
C THR A 59 -1.74 6.72 -9.02
N ILE A 60 -1.25 7.41 -7.99
CA ILE A 60 -2.07 8.04 -6.97
C ILE A 60 -3.05 9.05 -7.60
N ARG A 61 -2.55 9.96 -8.42
CA ARG A 61 -3.39 10.96 -9.11
C ARG A 61 -4.41 10.32 -10.07
N ARG A 62 -4.04 9.17 -10.67
CA ARG A 62 -4.98 8.42 -11.53
C ARG A 62 -6.13 7.85 -10.73
N ALA A 63 -5.89 7.26 -9.57
CA ALA A 63 -6.93 6.77 -8.68
C ALA A 63 -7.87 7.90 -8.22
N GLN A 64 -7.31 9.01 -7.76
CA GLN A 64 -8.08 10.19 -7.30
C GLN A 64 -8.99 10.77 -8.39
N ARG A 65 -8.50 10.85 -9.63
CA ARG A 65 -9.30 11.38 -10.75
C ARG A 65 -10.39 10.42 -11.20
N ARG A 66 -10.16 9.10 -11.04
CA ARG A 66 -11.12 8.08 -11.46
C ARG A 66 -12.36 8.07 -10.58
N CYS A 67 -12.16 8.07 -9.28
CA CYS A 67 -13.23 8.07 -8.29
C CYS A 67 -12.91 9.10 -7.20
N PRO A 68 -13.34 10.37 -7.35
CA PRO A 68 -13.02 11.43 -6.39
C PRO A 68 -13.50 11.15 -4.97
N HIS A 69 -14.53 10.32 -4.82
CA HIS A 69 -15.11 9.96 -3.53
C HIS A 69 -14.50 8.68 -2.91
N ALA A 70 -13.75 7.93 -3.67
CA ALA A 70 -13.10 6.72 -3.17
C ALA A 70 -12.01 7.05 -2.13
N VAL A 71 -11.79 6.13 -1.21
CA VAL A 71 -10.63 6.19 -0.30
C VAL A 71 -9.36 5.89 -1.09
N VAL A 72 -8.35 6.72 -0.98
CA VAL A 72 -7.04 6.48 -1.59
C VAL A 72 -6.02 6.28 -0.48
N ALA A 73 -5.53 5.06 -0.37
CA ALA A 73 -4.56 4.64 0.63
C ALA A 73 -3.23 4.25 -0.02
N VAL A 74 -2.14 4.72 0.55
CA VAL A 74 -0.79 4.51 0.03
C VAL A 74 0.06 3.80 1.08
N CYS A 75 0.78 2.78 0.67
CA CYS A 75 1.74 2.07 1.51
C CYS A 75 3.02 1.76 0.73
N GLY A 76 4.01 1.16 1.41
CA GLY A 76 5.26 0.75 0.80
C GLY A 76 6.38 1.78 0.91
N CYS A 77 7.42 1.61 0.10
CA CYS A 77 8.68 2.34 0.27
C CYS A 77 8.53 3.86 0.19
N TYR A 78 7.70 4.39 -0.72
CA TYR A 78 7.52 5.84 -0.83
C TYR A 78 6.81 6.42 0.40
N GLY A 79 5.79 5.72 0.93
CA GLY A 79 5.16 6.10 2.19
C GLY A 79 6.12 6.06 3.38
N GLN A 80 7.08 5.13 3.39
CA GLN A 80 8.09 5.00 4.43
C GLN A 80 9.15 6.10 4.39
N THR A 81 9.62 6.46 3.19
CA THR A 81 10.76 7.38 3.03
C THR A 81 10.36 8.86 3.03
N ASP A 82 9.18 9.17 2.52
CA ASP A 82 8.70 10.55 2.40
C ASP A 82 7.16 10.61 2.59
N PRO A 83 6.68 10.32 3.81
CA PRO A 83 5.26 10.30 4.11
C PRO A 83 4.59 11.67 3.91
N GLU A 84 5.33 12.76 4.16
CA GLU A 84 4.82 14.12 4.02
C GLU A 84 4.55 14.46 2.54
N ALA A 85 5.47 14.09 1.63
CA ALA A 85 5.25 14.29 0.21
C ALA A 85 4.09 13.45 -0.32
N VAL A 86 3.87 12.23 0.22
CA VAL A 86 2.72 11.41 -0.13
C VAL A 86 1.43 12.03 0.41
N ALA A 87 1.41 12.49 1.67
CA ALA A 87 0.26 13.15 2.28
C ALA A 87 -0.13 14.44 1.53
N ALA A 88 0.87 15.22 1.07
CA ALA A 88 0.66 16.42 0.26
C ALA A 88 -0.05 16.15 -1.09
N LEU A 89 -0.11 14.89 -1.54
CA LEU A 89 -0.92 14.52 -2.71
C LEU A 89 -2.42 14.44 -2.40
N GLY A 90 -2.85 14.63 -1.15
CA GLY A 90 -4.24 14.59 -0.73
C GLY A 90 -4.85 13.19 -0.73
N VAL A 91 -4.08 12.21 -0.30
CA VAL A 91 -4.56 10.84 -0.05
C VAL A 91 -5.24 10.74 1.31
N ASP A 92 -6.00 9.69 1.55
CA ASP A 92 -6.74 9.52 2.82
C ASP A 92 -5.89 8.80 3.88
N LEU A 93 -4.99 7.89 3.46
CA LEU A 93 -4.13 7.12 4.37
C LEU A 93 -2.73 6.97 3.78
N VAL A 94 -1.71 7.16 4.61
CA VAL A 94 -0.29 6.89 4.31
C VAL A 94 0.27 5.94 5.36
N SER A 95 0.86 4.83 4.92
CA SER A 95 1.56 3.88 5.75
C SER A 95 2.93 3.54 5.15
N GLY A 96 3.83 3.07 6.00
CA GLY A 96 5.18 2.66 5.58
C GLY A 96 5.25 1.24 5.00
N THR A 97 6.35 0.55 5.30
CA THR A 97 6.66 -0.81 4.82
C THR A 97 6.23 -1.93 5.77
N GLY A 98 5.63 -1.64 6.93
CA GLY A 98 5.17 -2.62 7.90
C GLY A 98 3.70 -2.46 8.24
N GLY A 99 3.17 -3.37 9.08
CA GLY A 99 1.83 -3.29 9.64
C GLY A 99 0.73 -3.42 8.59
N ARG A 100 0.83 -4.36 7.67
CA ARG A 100 -0.15 -4.53 6.57
C ARG A 100 -1.57 -4.80 7.07
N MET A 101 -1.71 -5.58 8.15
CA MET A 101 -3.04 -5.86 8.71
C MET A 101 -3.63 -4.61 9.35
N ALA A 102 -2.85 -3.89 10.17
CA ALA A 102 -3.27 -2.62 10.76
C ALA A 102 -3.60 -1.54 9.70
N PHE A 103 -2.87 -1.54 8.58
CA PHE A 103 -3.18 -0.66 7.45
C PHE A 103 -4.56 -0.97 6.84
N LEU A 104 -4.93 -2.25 6.71
CA LEU A 104 -6.25 -2.63 6.22
C LEU A 104 -7.35 -2.26 7.21
N ASP A 105 -7.11 -2.43 8.53
CA ASP A 105 -8.06 -2.02 9.56
C ASP A 105 -8.35 -0.51 9.49
N GLN A 106 -7.31 0.31 9.33
CA GLN A 106 -7.46 1.77 9.17
C GLN A 106 -8.16 2.14 7.87
N LEU A 107 -7.87 1.44 6.76
CA LEU A 107 -8.55 1.64 5.50
C LEU A 107 -10.06 1.45 5.65
N GLU A 108 -10.48 0.35 6.31
CA GLU A 108 -11.88 0.05 6.55
C GLU A 108 -12.55 1.10 7.44
N GLN A 109 -11.88 1.53 8.50
CA GLN A 109 -12.37 2.58 9.37
C GLN A 109 -12.57 3.90 8.61
N ILE A 110 -11.57 4.34 7.84
CA ILE A 110 -11.67 5.55 7.03
C ILE A 110 -12.79 5.43 6.01
N ALA A 111 -12.97 4.27 5.38
CA ALA A 111 -14.04 4.06 4.41
C ALA A 111 -15.44 4.13 5.03
N GLN A 112 -15.60 3.70 6.29
CA GLN A 112 -16.86 3.81 7.03
C GLN A 112 -17.15 5.25 7.49
N GLU A 113 -16.12 6.00 7.88
CA GLU A 113 -16.25 7.37 8.40
C GLU A 113 -16.34 8.42 7.30
N LYS A 114 -15.84 8.11 6.09
CA LYS A 114 -15.74 9.07 4.99
C LYS A 114 -17.11 9.49 4.48
N ARG A 115 -17.42 10.78 4.68
CA ARG A 115 -18.60 11.43 4.12
C ARG A 115 -18.19 12.26 2.91
N VAL A 116 -19.06 12.29 1.90
CA VAL A 116 -18.81 12.97 0.61
C VAL A 116 -18.49 14.46 0.77
N ASP A 117 -19.03 15.10 1.80
CA ASP A 117 -18.96 16.57 2.00
C ASP A 117 -17.89 17.02 3.01
N GLN A 118 -17.03 16.10 3.49
CA GLN A 118 -15.96 16.47 4.43
C GLN A 118 -14.62 16.69 3.71
N PRO A 119 -13.82 17.69 4.15
CA PRO A 119 -12.47 17.85 3.64
C PRO A 119 -11.65 16.60 3.95
N ARG A 120 -10.81 16.18 3.00
CA ARG A 120 -9.92 15.04 3.18
C ARG A 120 -8.95 15.33 4.31
N HIS A 121 -8.93 14.45 5.29
CA HIS A 121 -7.93 14.42 6.33
C HIS A 121 -7.03 13.21 6.08
N THR A 122 -5.75 13.42 5.87
CA THR A 122 -4.78 12.33 5.65
C THR A 122 -4.33 11.76 6.99
N ALA A 123 -4.63 10.49 7.23
CA ALA A 123 -4.03 9.74 8.33
C ALA A 123 -2.63 9.27 7.91
N VAL A 124 -1.63 9.51 8.75
CA VAL A 124 -0.24 9.07 8.52
C VAL A 124 0.17 8.14 9.63
N THR A 125 0.44 6.88 9.30
CA THR A 125 0.85 5.82 10.23
C THR A 125 2.12 5.16 9.73
N VAL A 126 3.23 5.84 9.94
CA VAL A 126 4.57 5.37 9.55
C VAL A 126 5.41 5.18 10.81
N ASP A 127 5.92 3.97 10.99
CA ASP A 127 6.80 3.62 12.09
C ASP A 127 8.28 3.76 11.71
N GLU A 128 9.15 3.73 12.70
CA GLU A 128 10.59 3.67 12.47
C GLU A 128 11.01 2.24 12.08
N ALA A 129 11.18 1.98 10.79
CA ALA A 129 11.48 0.65 10.25
C ALA A 129 12.67 -0.04 10.94
N LEU A 130 13.74 0.70 11.27
CA LEU A 130 14.93 0.16 11.95
C LEU A 130 14.70 -0.24 13.41
N ARG A 131 13.61 0.20 14.01
CA ARG A 131 13.23 -0.18 15.40
C ARG A 131 12.32 -1.39 15.46
N ARG A 132 11.84 -1.91 14.33
CA ARG A 132 11.03 -3.12 14.33
C ARG A 132 11.81 -4.29 14.91
N ARG A 133 11.17 -5.05 15.79
CA ARG A 133 11.75 -6.24 16.45
C ARG A 133 10.94 -7.51 16.19
N SER A 134 9.80 -7.37 15.49
CA SER A 134 8.93 -8.48 15.11
C SER A 134 8.86 -8.62 13.60
N PHE A 135 8.89 -9.83 13.13
CA PHE A 135 8.61 -10.17 11.74
C PHE A 135 7.08 -10.24 11.53
N GLU A 136 6.55 -9.50 10.57
CA GLU A 136 5.14 -9.59 10.23
C GLU A 136 4.91 -10.84 9.37
N VAL A 137 4.22 -11.82 9.95
CA VAL A 137 3.83 -13.03 9.22
C VAL A 137 2.62 -12.69 8.36
N LEU A 138 2.83 -12.69 7.06
CA LEU A 138 1.78 -12.47 6.07
C LEU A 138 1.49 -13.78 5.34
N HIS A 139 0.22 -14.08 5.15
CA HIS A 139 -0.22 -15.22 4.37
C HIS A 139 -0.58 -14.78 2.96
N ALA A 140 0.38 -14.85 2.05
CA ALA A 140 0.11 -14.66 0.63
C ALA A 140 -0.48 -15.97 0.08
N GLY A 141 -1.76 -15.95 -0.27
CA GLY A 141 -2.43 -17.07 -0.90
C GLY A 141 -1.88 -17.43 -2.28
N ASN A 142 -2.60 -18.25 -3.02
CA ASN A 142 -2.24 -18.55 -4.39
C ASN A 142 -2.14 -17.26 -5.22
N MET A 143 -0.93 -16.97 -5.68
CA MET A 143 -0.70 -15.86 -6.61
C MET A 143 -1.21 -16.30 -7.98
N GLU A 144 -2.52 -16.15 -8.21
CA GLU A 144 -3.17 -16.55 -9.46
C GLU A 144 -2.44 -16.02 -10.69
N GLY A 145 -2.29 -16.87 -11.69
CA GLY A 145 -1.59 -16.54 -12.95
C GLY A 145 -0.06 -16.51 -12.85
N ARG A 146 0.55 -16.96 -11.74
CA ARG A 146 1.99 -17.04 -11.59
C ARG A 146 2.48 -18.48 -11.45
N THR A 147 3.58 -18.78 -12.13
CA THR A 147 4.24 -20.09 -12.05
C THR A 147 5.26 -20.20 -10.91
N ARG A 148 5.49 -19.12 -10.15
CA ARG A 148 6.46 -19.05 -9.06
C ARG A 148 5.79 -18.61 -7.78
N ALA A 149 6.04 -19.33 -6.68
CA ALA A 149 5.70 -18.90 -5.34
C ALA A 149 6.81 -18.01 -4.77
N TYR A 150 6.43 -17.04 -3.94
CA TYR A 150 7.36 -16.24 -3.15
C TYR A 150 7.21 -16.59 -1.67
N LEU A 151 8.34 -16.73 -0.99
CA LEU A 151 8.39 -16.87 0.46
C LEU A 151 9.17 -15.67 1.00
N LYS A 152 8.55 -14.86 1.85
CA LYS A 152 9.21 -13.78 2.57
C LYS A 152 9.90 -14.38 3.78
N VAL A 153 11.22 -14.38 3.80
CA VAL A 153 12.04 -14.96 4.87
C VAL A 153 12.75 -13.92 5.72
N GLU A 154 12.75 -12.67 5.27
CA GLU A 154 13.41 -11.54 5.93
C GLU A 154 12.61 -10.25 5.72
N ASP A 155 12.66 -9.34 6.68
CA ASP A 155 12.03 -8.03 6.61
C ASP A 155 13.05 -6.95 6.99
N GLY A 156 13.73 -6.43 5.98
CA GLY A 156 14.80 -5.44 6.14
C GLY A 156 16.18 -6.08 6.35
N CYS A 157 17.17 -5.22 6.48
CA CYS A 157 18.57 -5.60 6.65
C CYS A 157 19.31 -4.51 7.42
N VAL A 158 20.25 -4.89 8.28
CA VAL A 158 21.06 -3.96 9.08
C VAL A 158 22.52 -3.90 8.65
N ASN A 159 22.89 -4.45 7.48
CA ASN A 159 24.28 -4.49 7.03
C ASN A 159 24.77 -3.17 6.44
N PHE A 160 23.90 -2.26 6.03
CA PHE A 160 24.24 -0.93 5.49
C PHE A 160 25.32 -0.93 4.42
N CYS A 161 25.27 -1.86 3.47
CA CYS A 161 26.25 -1.96 2.38
C CYS A 161 26.26 -0.67 1.55
N ALA A 162 27.45 -0.17 1.20
CA ALA A 162 27.63 1.14 0.55
C ALA A 162 26.93 1.29 -0.83
N TYR A 163 26.62 0.18 -1.50
CA TYR A 163 25.90 0.17 -2.79
C TYR A 163 24.40 -0.12 -2.65
N CYS A 164 23.93 -0.40 -1.45
CA CYS A 164 22.55 -0.81 -1.23
C CYS A 164 21.66 0.41 -0.96
N ILE A 165 20.59 0.52 -1.74
CA ILE A 165 19.58 1.58 -1.54
C ILE A 165 18.48 1.14 -0.55
N ILE A 166 18.41 -0.14 -0.24
CA ILE A 166 17.41 -0.69 0.65
C ILE A 166 17.82 -0.54 2.10
#